data_cf291248d55d448daa92d92e1e5bc6fa
#
_entry.id   cf291248d55d448daa92d92e1e5bc6fa
#
_cell.length_a   1.000
_cell.length_b   1.000
_cell.length_c   1.000
_cell.angle_alpha   90.00
_cell.angle_beta   90.00
_cell.angle_gamma   90.00
#
_symmetry.space_group_name_H-M   'P 1'
#
loop_
_entity.id
_entity.type
_entity.pdbx_description
1 polymer ?
#
loop_
_entity_poly.entity_id
_entity_poly.type
_entity_poly.pdbx_seq_one_letter_code
_entity_poly.pdbx_strand_id
1 'polypeptide(L)'
;MAVDHLLKNEFDVSRGKGVPERLAREGLSFVPAVHDSLDRWRENFKGVTRAYRGIEFFGAIDDLWNDMFGVHYVVDYKATSKADEVNLDADWQISYKRQVEFYQWLLRGNNLEVSDQAWFVYANGVKGDGSFDDRLEFKTKLIPYVGNASWIEPTLDRLLECLASESAPTSSEGCPYCQYVAKRRYGDKLKIPDQKPVEVKVRIPRAGIRNTNKDAERDFAIEILETSLDQRLQVDDLVSKVIKKNSKRMTLPNKKRVLEVIYGLQESGGIRLQNGMAILVRTS
;
A
#
# COMPACT_ATOMS: atom_id res chain seq x y z
N MET A 1 -17.66 2.68 -0.37
CA MET A 1 -18.80 3.38 0.26
C MET A 1 -19.71 3.96 -0.81
N ALA A 2 -21.04 4.13 -0.55
CA ALA A 2 -22.01 4.56 -1.61
C ALA A 2 -21.63 5.89 -2.28
N VAL A 3 -21.27 6.91 -1.49
CA VAL A 3 -20.91 8.23 -2.02
C VAL A 3 -19.66 8.17 -2.92
N ASP A 4 -18.63 7.46 -2.50
CA ASP A 4 -17.42 7.23 -3.29
C ASP A 4 -17.74 6.58 -4.66
N HIS A 5 -18.54 5.53 -4.63
CA HIS A 5 -18.99 4.85 -5.86
C HIS A 5 -19.78 5.78 -6.78
N LEU A 6 -20.69 6.59 -6.24
CA LEU A 6 -21.48 7.53 -7.02
C LEU A 6 -20.63 8.66 -7.63
N LEU A 7 -19.62 9.16 -6.88
CA LEU A 7 -18.69 10.15 -7.42
C LEU A 7 -17.85 9.55 -8.55
N LYS A 8 -17.32 8.33 -8.38
CA LYS A 8 -16.62 7.63 -9.47
C LYS A 8 -17.48 7.53 -10.72
N ASN A 9 -18.72 7.09 -10.59
CA ASN A 9 -19.65 6.99 -11.72
C ASN A 9 -19.93 8.35 -12.38
N GLU A 10 -20.12 9.42 -11.59
CA GLU A 10 -20.35 10.77 -12.10
C GLU A 10 -19.22 11.24 -13.03
N PHE A 11 -17.95 11.07 -12.60
CA PHE A 11 -16.81 11.47 -13.40
C PHE A 11 -16.53 10.50 -14.57
N ASP A 12 -16.80 9.20 -14.39
CA ASP A 12 -16.64 8.19 -15.45
C ASP A 12 -17.56 8.44 -16.66
N VAL A 13 -18.75 9.01 -16.46
CA VAL A 13 -19.67 9.42 -17.56
C VAL A 13 -19.00 10.39 -18.53
N SER A 14 -18.14 11.28 -18.03
CA SER A 14 -17.44 12.29 -18.84
C SER A 14 -16.06 11.83 -19.33
N ARG A 15 -15.58 10.65 -18.90
CA ARG A 15 -14.26 10.11 -19.25
C ARG A 15 -14.13 9.91 -20.75
N GLY A 16 -13.12 10.52 -21.36
CA GLY A 16 -12.91 10.53 -22.81
C GLY A 16 -13.92 11.35 -23.63
N LYS A 17 -14.82 12.11 -22.99
CA LYS A 17 -15.86 12.91 -23.69
C LYS A 17 -15.69 14.41 -23.47
N GLY A 18 -15.00 14.84 -22.43
CA GLY A 18 -14.75 16.25 -22.17
C GLY A 18 -14.83 16.63 -20.69
N VAL A 19 -14.94 17.92 -20.42
CA VAL A 19 -14.98 18.47 -19.06
C VAL A 19 -16.32 18.11 -18.40
N PRO A 20 -16.32 17.48 -17.21
CA PRO A 20 -17.54 17.25 -16.45
C PRO A 20 -18.25 18.55 -16.11
N GLU A 21 -19.60 18.54 -16.15
CA GLU A 21 -20.41 19.73 -15.85
C GLU A 21 -20.07 20.35 -14.47
N ARG A 22 -19.79 19.51 -13.47
CA ARG A 22 -19.38 19.97 -12.14
C ARG A 22 -18.12 20.81 -12.18
N LEU A 23 -17.10 20.38 -12.93
CA LEU A 23 -15.84 21.12 -13.07
C LEU A 23 -16.04 22.39 -13.87
N ALA A 24 -16.84 22.33 -14.94
CA ALA A 24 -17.15 23.50 -15.76
C ALA A 24 -17.88 24.61 -14.97
N ARG A 25 -18.77 24.26 -14.05
CA ARG A 25 -19.43 25.20 -13.14
C ARG A 25 -18.48 25.94 -12.21
N GLU A 26 -17.38 25.28 -11.82
CA GLU A 26 -16.31 25.86 -10.99
C GLU A 26 -15.23 26.56 -11.84
N GLY A 27 -15.41 26.67 -13.14
CA GLY A 27 -14.44 27.29 -14.07
C GLY A 27 -13.19 26.46 -14.32
N LEU A 28 -13.23 25.14 -14.00
CA LEU A 28 -12.12 24.22 -14.18
C LEU A 28 -12.26 23.49 -15.52
N SER A 29 -11.11 23.28 -16.20
CA SER A 29 -11.05 22.66 -17.53
C SER A 29 -10.40 21.27 -17.54
N PHE A 30 -10.36 20.60 -16.39
CA PHE A 30 -9.85 19.23 -16.31
C PHE A 30 -10.82 18.22 -16.92
N VAL A 31 -10.24 17.16 -17.49
CA VAL A 31 -11.02 16.02 -18.00
C VAL A 31 -10.63 14.75 -17.22
N PRO A 32 -11.56 13.85 -16.92
CA PRO A 32 -11.21 12.55 -16.32
C PRO A 32 -10.28 11.78 -17.26
N ALA A 33 -9.12 11.37 -16.74
CA ALA A 33 -8.07 10.75 -17.52
C ALA A 33 -8.50 9.39 -18.08
N VAL A 34 -8.14 9.11 -19.33
CA VAL A 34 -8.28 7.79 -19.94
C VAL A 34 -6.92 7.09 -19.88
N HIS A 35 -6.85 5.93 -19.26
CA HIS A 35 -5.63 5.14 -19.17
C HIS A 35 -5.99 3.65 -19.03
N ASP A 36 -5.30 2.77 -19.76
CA ASP A 36 -5.58 1.32 -19.80
C ASP A 36 -5.50 0.66 -18.41
N SER A 37 -4.66 1.18 -17.55
CA SER A 37 -4.47 0.64 -16.19
C SER A 37 -5.38 1.29 -15.14
N LEU A 38 -6.22 2.27 -15.49
CA LEU A 38 -6.97 3.07 -14.52
C LEU A 38 -7.87 2.20 -13.63
N ASP A 39 -8.59 1.27 -14.20
CA ASP A 39 -9.48 0.37 -13.46
C ASP A 39 -8.69 -0.45 -12.43
N ARG A 40 -7.51 -0.96 -12.82
CA ARG A 40 -6.62 -1.67 -11.92
C ARG A 40 -6.08 -0.75 -10.81
N TRP A 41 -5.74 0.50 -11.14
CA TRP A 41 -5.19 1.46 -10.18
C TRP A 41 -6.20 1.88 -9.11
N ARG A 42 -7.49 1.78 -9.41
CA ARG A 42 -8.62 2.06 -8.51
C ARG A 42 -9.03 0.88 -7.63
N GLU A 43 -8.45 -0.31 -7.84
CA GLU A 43 -8.73 -1.49 -7.05
C GLU A 43 -7.89 -1.52 -5.76
N ASN A 44 -8.54 -1.63 -4.59
CA ASN A 44 -7.93 -1.52 -3.27
C ASN A 44 -6.74 -2.46 -3.01
N PHE A 45 -6.69 -3.64 -3.64
CA PHE A 45 -5.63 -4.64 -3.42
C PHE A 45 -4.67 -4.79 -4.60
N LYS A 46 -4.84 -3.99 -5.64
CA LYS A 46 -3.93 -3.94 -6.79
C LYS A 46 -3.23 -2.58 -6.85
N GLY A 47 -4.02 -1.51 -7.08
CA GLY A 47 -3.53 -0.14 -7.08
C GLY A 47 -2.44 0.16 -8.12
N VAL A 48 -1.88 1.35 -8.01
CA VAL A 48 -0.66 1.77 -8.68
C VAL A 48 0.52 1.19 -7.92
N THR A 49 1.47 0.55 -8.60
CA THR A 49 2.65 -0.02 -7.97
C THR A 49 3.92 0.69 -8.40
N ARG A 50 4.91 0.81 -7.50
CA ARG A 50 6.25 1.30 -7.79
C ARG A 50 7.27 0.50 -6.99
N ALA A 51 8.27 -0.04 -7.67
CA ALA A 51 9.40 -0.67 -7.00
C ALA A 51 10.39 0.40 -6.52
N TYR A 52 10.84 0.30 -5.27
CA TYR A 52 11.88 1.15 -4.69
C TYR A 52 12.79 0.30 -3.80
N ARG A 53 14.09 0.30 -4.09
CA ARG A 53 15.13 -0.49 -3.38
C ARG A 53 14.77 -1.97 -3.16
N GLY A 54 14.14 -2.60 -4.17
CA GLY A 54 13.78 -4.02 -4.13
C GLY A 54 12.46 -4.35 -3.45
N ILE A 55 11.74 -3.35 -2.92
CA ILE A 55 10.40 -3.52 -2.36
C ILE A 55 9.37 -2.87 -3.31
N GLU A 56 8.24 -3.56 -3.52
CA GLU A 56 7.12 -3.02 -4.27
C GLU A 56 6.16 -2.30 -3.31
N PHE A 57 5.97 -1.01 -3.54
CA PHE A 57 4.98 -0.18 -2.88
C PHE A 57 3.75 -0.03 -3.76
N PHE A 58 2.58 0.04 -3.17
CA PHE A 58 1.34 0.22 -3.92
C PHE A 58 0.33 1.09 -3.19
N GLY A 59 -0.61 1.67 -3.95
CA GLY A 59 -1.75 2.41 -3.42
C GLY A 59 -2.86 2.53 -4.45
N ALA A 60 -4.11 2.44 -4.02
CA ALA A 60 -5.27 2.57 -4.88
C ALA A 60 -5.74 4.03 -4.91
N ILE A 61 -5.70 4.65 -6.08
CA ILE A 61 -6.20 6.01 -6.29
C ILE A 61 -7.73 5.99 -6.44
N ASP A 62 -8.38 7.10 -6.12
CA ASP A 62 -9.82 7.22 -6.40
C ASP A 62 -10.06 7.62 -7.85
N ASP A 63 -9.33 8.63 -8.34
CA ASP A 63 -9.42 9.05 -9.74
C ASP A 63 -8.17 9.81 -10.19
N LEU A 64 -8.14 10.11 -11.50
CA LEU A 64 -7.09 10.85 -12.17
C LEU A 64 -7.71 11.77 -13.19
N TRP A 65 -7.33 13.06 -13.17
CA TRP A 65 -7.75 14.04 -14.18
C TRP A 65 -6.54 14.51 -14.99
N ASN A 66 -6.80 15.00 -16.21
CA ASN A 66 -5.79 15.63 -17.05
C ASN A 66 -6.17 17.08 -17.34
N ASP A 67 -5.16 17.92 -17.48
CA ASP A 67 -5.32 19.20 -18.15
C ASP A 67 -5.18 19.09 -19.68
N MET A 68 -5.26 20.22 -20.36
CA MET A 68 -5.15 20.30 -21.82
C MET A 68 -3.75 19.96 -22.35
N PHE A 69 -2.72 19.92 -21.47
CA PHE A 69 -1.35 19.59 -21.83
C PHE A 69 -1.02 18.11 -21.56
N GLY A 70 -1.99 17.34 -21.03
CA GLY A 70 -1.81 15.94 -20.70
C GLY A 70 -1.18 15.69 -19.34
N VAL A 71 -0.95 16.73 -18.52
CA VAL A 71 -0.46 16.58 -17.16
C VAL A 71 -1.57 15.98 -16.28
N HIS A 72 -1.20 14.97 -15.49
CA HIS A 72 -2.13 14.24 -14.63
C HIS A 72 -2.24 14.89 -13.24
N TYR A 73 -3.44 14.88 -12.71
CA TYR A 73 -3.78 15.38 -11.36
C TYR A 73 -4.42 14.27 -10.56
N VAL A 74 -3.85 13.92 -9.42
CA VAL A 74 -4.45 12.95 -8.48
C VAL A 74 -5.72 13.55 -7.90
N VAL A 75 -6.78 12.76 -7.89
CA VAL A 75 -8.07 13.13 -7.31
C VAL A 75 -8.45 12.14 -6.23
N ASP A 76 -8.88 12.65 -5.09
CA ASP A 76 -9.27 11.85 -3.95
C ASP A 76 -10.67 12.26 -3.47
N TYR A 77 -11.56 11.28 -3.36
CA TYR A 77 -12.95 11.48 -3.00
C TYR A 77 -13.14 11.33 -1.49
N LYS A 78 -13.72 12.34 -0.87
CA LYS A 78 -14.02 12.35 0.57
C LYS A 78 -15.49 12.61 0.82
N ALA A 79 -16.09 11.84 1.72
CA ALA A 79 -17.43 12.03 2.21
C ALA A 79 -17.40 12.37 3.70
N THR A 80 -18.17 13.37 4.09
CA THR A 80 -18.30 13.81 5.48
C THR A 80 -19.69 14.37 5.75
N SER A 81 -20.00 14.69 7.00
CA SER A 81 -21.19 15.47 7.38
C SER A 81 -20.82 16.40 8.52
N LYS A 82 -20.27 17.56 8.15
CA LYS A 82 -19.90 18.64 9.07
C LYS A 82 -20.85 19.80 8.98
N ALA A 83 -21.12 20.48 10.11
CA ALA A 83 -21.87 21.72 10.13
C ALA A 83 -21.05 22.87 9.53
N ASP A 84 -19.74 22.88 9.82
CA ASP A 84 -18.81 23.89 9.32
C ASP A 84 -18.37 23.62 7.90
N GLU A 85 -17.80 24.64 7.27
CA GLU A 85 -17.24 24.54 5.94
C GLU A 85 -16.09 23.51 5.89
N VAL A 86 -16.06 22.70 4.84
CA VAL A 86 -15.03 21.67 4.65
C VAL A 86 -13.73 22.32 4.21
N ASN A 87 -12.64 21.96 4.89
CA ASN A 87 -11.26 22.37 4.58
C ASN A 87 -10.29 21.22 4.85
N LEU A 88 -8.98 21.48 4.68
CA LEU A 88 -7.88 20.53 4.92
C LEU A 88 -6.97 20.98 6.08
N ASP A 89 -7.46 21.81 7.01
CA ASP A 89 -6.62 22.52 7.98
C ASP A 89 -6.47 21.79 9.31
N ALA A 90 -7.27 20.76 9.58
CA ALA A 90 -7.16 19.98 10.79
C ALA A 90 -5.91 19.08 10.79
N ASP A 91 -5.22 19.00 11.93
CA ASP A 91 -3.97 18.22 12.09
C ASP A 91 -4.07 16.77 11.61
N TRP A 92 -5.19 16.10 11.87
CA TRP A 92 -5.41 14.74 11.46
C TRP A 92 -5.55 14.58 9.93
N GLN A 93 -5.87 15.65 9.19
CA GLN A 93 -5.98 15.64 7.73
C GLN A 93 -4.62 15.59 7.03
N ILE A 94 -3.52 15.67 7.77
CA ILE A 94 -2.18 15.40 7.24
C ILE A 94 -2.10 14.02 6.59
N SER A 95 -2.88 13.04 7.08
CA SER A 95 -2.96 11.69 6.49
C SER A 95 -3.51 11.72 5.06
N TYR A 96 -4.49 12.57 4.78
CA TYR A 96 -5.05 12.75 3.43
C TYR A 96 -4.04 13.42 2.49
N LYS A 97 -3.33 14.44 2.98
CA LYS A 97 -2.27 15.12 2.23
C LYS A 97 -1.16 14.14 1.85
N ARG A 98 -0.67 13.36 2.80
CA ARG A 98 0.33 12.31 2.57
C ARG A 98 -0.15 11.22 1.63
N GLN A 99 -1.43 10.88 1.67
CA GLN A 99 -2.03 9.89 0.78
C GLN A 99 -1.90 10.32 -0.69
N VAL A 100 -2.33 11.54 -1.02
CA VAL A 100 -2.24 12.03 -2.41
C VAL A 100 -0.81 12.26 -2.87
N GLU A 101 0.09 12.73 -2.00
CA GLU A 101 1.53 12.85 -2.27
C GLU A 101 2.15 11.48 -2.60
N PHE A 102 1.76 10.45 -1.85
CA PHE A 102 2.22 9.09 -2.11
C PHE A 102 1.70 8.57 -3.45
N TYR A 103 0.44 8.87 -3.81
CA TYR A 103 -0.11 8.53 -5.12
C TYR A 103 0.61 9.26 -6.26
N GLN A 104 0.94 10.55 -6.09
CA GLN A 104 1.76 11.31 -7.06
C GLN A 104 3.13 10.65 -7.26
N TRP A 105 3.78 10.23 -6.18
CA TRP A 105 5.05 9.52 -6.22
C TRP A 105 4.94 8.17 -6.95
N LEU A 106 3.90 7.38 -6.67
CA LEU A 106 3.66 6.09 -7.35
C LEU A 106 3.45 6.28 -8.85
N LEU A 107 2.60 7.23 -9.26
CA LEU A 107 2.26 7.49 -10.66
C LEU A 107 3.48 8.00 -11.45
N ARG A 108 4.29 8.89 -10.86
CA ARG A 108 5.56 9.33 -11.47
C ARG A 108 6.53 8.17 -11.71
N GLY A 109 6.52 7.18 -10.82
CA GLY A 109 7.28 5.93 -11.01
C GLY A 109 6.79 5.04 -12.15
N ASN A 110 5.59 5.31 -12.68
CA ASN A 110 5.01 4.66 -13.85
C ASN A 110 5.11 5.52 -15.13
N ASN A 111 6.05 6.47 -15.15
CA ASN A 111 6.34 7.35 -16.30
C ASN A 111 5.19 8.30 -16.68
N LEU A 112 4.29 8.62 -15.74
CA LEU A 112 3.29 9.65 -15.96
C LEU A 112 3.86 11.03 -15.58
N GLU A 113 3.53 12.04 -16.37
CA GLU A 113 3.70 13.43 -15.97
C GLU A 113 2.58 13.80 -15.00
N VAL A 114 2.93 14.00 -13.72
CA VAL A 114 1.97 14.23 -12.64
C VAL A 114 2.27 15.56 -11.96
N SER A 115 1.25 16.40 -11.87
CA SER A 115 1.30 17.69 -11.18
C SER A 115 1.59 17.50 -9.68
N ASP A 116 2.22 18.50 -9.05
CA ASP A 116 2.27 18.59 -7.59
C ASP A 116 0.91 18.97 -7.01
N GLN A 117 0.03 19.59 -7.82
CA GLN A 117 -1.35 19.84 -7.40
C GLN A 117 -2.20 18.59 -7.52
N ALA A 118 -2.95 18.29 -6.44
CA ALA A 118 -3.99 17.27 -6.38
C ALA A 118 -5.34 17.93 -6.07
N TRP A 119 -6.42 17.19 -6.21
CA TRP A 119 -7.77 17.66 -5.93
C TRP A 119 -8.47 16.76 -4.93
N PHE A 120 -9.07 17.35 -3.91
CA PHE A 120 -10.03 16.67 -3.05
C PHE A 120 -11.43 17.05 -3.45
N VAL A 121 -12.25 16.07 -3.78
CA VAL A 121 -13.68 16.23 -4.04
C VAL A 121 -14.43 15.85 -2.76
N TYR A 122 -14.84 16.85 -2.01
CA TYR A 122 -15.57 16.64 -0.76
C TYR A 122 -17.06 16.66 -0.98
N ALA A 123 -17.75 15.55 -0.70
CA ALA A 123 -19.20 15.48 -0.58
C ALA A 123 -19.59 15.62 0.89
N ASN A 124 -20.12 16.80 1.28
CA ASN A 124 -20.57 17.08 2.64
C ASN A 124 -22.07 16.89 2.77
N GLY A 125 -22.51 15.85 3.50
CA GLY A 125 -23.92 15.60 3.78
C GLY A 125 -24.52 16.71 4.63
N VAL A 126 -25.62 17.28 4.16
CA VAL A 126 -26.33 18.38 4.81
C VAL A 126 -27.24 17.81 5.90
N LYS A 127 -27.06 18.28 7.12
CA LYS A 127 -27.99 18.01 8.23
C LYS A 127 -29.08 19.07 8.19
N GLY A 128 -30.27 18.69 7.71
CA GLY A 128 -31.45 19.55 7.75
C GLY A 128 -32.29 19.28 9.00
N ASP A 129 -33.24 20.18 9.27
CA ASP A 129 -34.18 20.04 10.38
C ASP A 129 -35.44 19.19 10.00
N GLY A 130 -35.47 18.68 8.78
CA GLY A 130 -36.59 17.87 8.25
C GLY A 130 -36.52 16.39 8.64
N SER A 131 -37.54 15.63 8.24
CA SER A 131 -37.55 14.18 8.33
C SER A 131 -36.51 13.57 7.36
N PHE A 132 -36.07 12.33 7.62
CA PHE A 132 -35.07 11.64 6.77
C PHE A 132 -35.58 11.41 5.33
N ASP A 133 -36.87 11.04 5.17
CA ASP A 133 -37.57 10.84 3.88
C ASP A 133 -36.73 10.07 2.82
N ASP A 134 -35.91 9.11 3.29
CA ASP A 134 -35.02 8.29 2.47
C ASP A 134 -34.06 9.08 1.55
N ARG A 135 -33.74 10.32 1.92
CA ARG A 135 -32.88 11.24 1.15
C ARG A 135 -31.83 11.88 2.03
N LEU A 136 -30.67 12.09 1.43
CA LEU A 136 -29.58 12.88 2.00
C LEU A 136 -29.03 13.79 0.92
N GLU A 137 -29.09 15.09 1.19
CA GLU A 137 -28.52 16.11 0.30
C GLU A 137 -27.04 16.29 0.58
N PHE A 138 -26.25 16.55 -0.47
CA PHE A 138 -24.82 16.81 -0.37
C PHE A 138 -24.47 18.18 -0.99
N LYS A 139 -23.59 18.91 -0.29
CA LYS A 139 -22.84 20.02 -0.85
C LYS A 139 -21.45 19.51 -1.22
N THR A 140 -21.10 19.63 -2.50
CA THR A 140 -19.77 19.22 -2.98
C THR A 140 -18.86 20.43 -3.05
N LYS A 141 -17.63 20.27 -2.53
CA LYS A 141 -16.57 21.29 -2.61
C LYS A 141 -15.33 20.67 -3.24
N LEU A 142 -14.74 21.39 -4.19
CA LEU A 142 -13.45 21.04 -4.79
C LEU A 142 -12.34 21.80 -4.07
N ILE A 143 -11.38 21.09 -3.51
CA ILE A 143 -10.29 21.68 -2.72
C ILE A 143 -8.97 21.34 -3.40
N PRO A 144 -8.26 22.33 -3.99
CA PRO A 144 -6.92 22.10 -4.52
C PRO A 144 -5.93 21.94 -3.37
N TYR A 145 -4.93 21.09 -3.58
CA TYR A 145 -3.83 20.88 -2.65
C TYR A 145 -2.53 20.74 -3.43
N VAL A 146 -1.52 21.54 -3.09
CA VAL A 146 -0.18 21.40 -3.65
C VAL A 146 0.63 20.53 -2.71
N GLY A 147 0.96 19.34 -3.17
CA GLY A 147 1.71 18.33 -2.41
C GLY A 147 3.22 18.50 -2.51
N ASN A 148 3.91 17.85 -1.60
CA ASN A 148 5.37 17.73 -1.63
C ASN A 148 5.79 16.29 -1.34
N ALA A 149 6.19 15.56 -2.36
CA ALA A 149 6.59 14.16 -2.26
C ALA A 149 8.03 13.94 -1.73
N SER A 150 8.79 15.00 -1.42
CA SER A 150 10.21 14.90 -1.04
C SER A 150 10.47 14.11 0.25
N TRP A 151 9.49 13.98 1.12
CA TRP A 151 9.58 13.22 2.36
C TRP A 151 9.49 11.70 2.17
N ILE A 152 8.98 11.23 1.02
CA ILE A 152 8.62 9.82 0.79
C ILE A 152 9.87 8.96 0.77
N GLU A 153 10.78 9.16 -0.18
CA GLU A 153 11.96 8.31 -0.31
C GLU A 153 12.85 8.29 0.95
N PRO A 154 13.15 9.43 1.61
CA PRO A 154 13.85 9.40 2.90
C PRO A 154 13.10 8.64 4.00
N THR A 155 11.76 8.61 3.95
CA THR A 155 10.97 7.84 4.92
C THR A 155 11.00 6.36 4.60
N LEU A 156 10.93 6.00 3.32
CA LEU A 156 11.08 4.60 2.88
C LEU A 156 12.47 4.07 3.19
N ASP A 157 13.53 4.87 3.05
CA ASP A 157 14.88 4.47 3.43
C ASP A 157 14.97 4.12 4.92
N ARG A 158 14.43 4.99 5.80
CA ARG A 158 14.36 4.70 7.24
C ARG A 158 13.50 3.48 7.55
N LEU A 159 12.42 3.27 6.80
CA LEU A 159 11.60 2.06 6.93
C LEU A 159 12.42 0.80 6.60
N LEU A 160 13.18 0.82 5.52
CA LEU A 160 14.03 -0.30 5.11
C LEU A 160 15.15 -0.58 6.12
N GLU A 161 15.78 0.46 6.66
CA GLU A 161 16.77 0.35 7.73
C GLU A 161 16.12 -0.28 8.99
N CYS A 162 14.92 0.16 9.35
CA CYS A 162 14.17 -0.40 10.48
C CYS A 162 13.83 -1.88 10.27
N LEU A 163 13.41 -2.26 9.06
CA LEU A 163 13.10 -3.65 8.72
C LEU A 163 14.34 -4.56 8.70
N ALA A 164 15.50 -3.99 8.38
CA ALA A 164 16.78 -4.71 8.41
C ALA A 164 17.39 -4.79 9.83
N SER A 165 16.85 -4.05 10.79
CA SER A 165 17.35 -4.04 12.17
C SER A 165 16.96 -5.32 12.92
N GLU A 166 17.87 -5.85 13.73
CA GLU A 166 17.62 -6.99 14.63
C GLU A 166 16.72 -6.61 15.83
N SER A 167 16.60 -5.33 16.12
CA SER A 167 15.82 -4.81 17.25
C SER A 167 14.59 -4.04 16.79
N ALA A 168 13.48 -4.24 17.48
CA ALA A 168 12.29 -3.44 17.23
C ALA A 168 12.53 -1.96 17.61
N PRO A 169 12.01 -0.98 16.86
CA PRO A 169 12.13 0.41 17.20
C PRO A 169 11.42 0.72 18.52
N THR A 170 11.93 1.73 19.24
CA THR A 170 11.27 2.23 20.46
C THR A 170 9.86 2.73 20.14
N SER A 171 8.91 2.40 20.99
CA SER A 171 7.55 2.90 20.84
C SER A 171 7.51 4.43 20.92
N SER A 172 6.68 5.08 20.10
CA SER A 172 6.42 6.51 20.27
C SER A 172 5.68 6.76 21.60
N GLU A 173 5.96 7.89 22.23
CA GLU A 173 5.42 8.26 23.57
C GLU A 173 3.89 8.26 23.60
N GLY A 174 3.23 8.64 22.54
CA GLY A 174 1.76 8.67 22.42
C GLY A 174 1.12 7.43 21.79
N CYS A 175 1.85 6.35 21.52
CA CYS A 175 1.31 5.20 20.80
C CYS A 175 0.25 4.42 21.63
N PRO A 176 -1.05 4.48 21.27
CA PRO A 176 -2.10 3.82 22.05
C PRO A 176 -1.99 2.29 22.05
N TYR A 177 -1.45 1.73 20.97
CA TYR A 177 -1.23 0.28 20.87
C TYR A 177 -0.13 -0.19 21.81
N CYS A 178 0.99 0.53 21.87
CA CYS A 178 2.07 0.21 22.80
C CYS A 178 1.64 0.39 24.25
N GLN A 179 0.88 1.44 24.55
CA GLN A 179 0.29 1.67 25.87
C GLN A 179 -0.68 0.55 26.26
N TYR A 180 -1.53 0.10 25.34
CA TYR A 180 -2.42 -1.04 25.58
C TYR A 180 -1.64 -2.32 25.89
N VAL A 181 -0.62 -2.64 25.08
CA VAL A 181 0.22 -3.81 25.32
C VAL A 181 0.94 -3.73 26.66
N ALA A 182 1.49 -2.55 27.00
CA ALA A 182 2.14 -2.31 28.29
C ALA A 182 1.17 -2.52 29.45
N LYS A 183 -0.03 -1.92 29.41
CA LYS A 183 -1.09 -2.12 30.45
C LYS A 183 -1.49 -3.58 30.59
N ARG A 184 -1.64 -4.31 29.48
CA ARG A 184 -2.00 -5.75 29.52
C ARG A 184 -0.89 -6.63 30.11
N ARG A 185 0.38 -6.31 29.86
CA ARG A 185 1.53 -7.09 30.37
C ARG A 185 1.83 -6.81 31.84
N TYR A 186 1.66 -5.57 32.27
CA TYR A 186 2.22 -5.11 33.54
C TYR A 186 1.18 -4.49 34.50
N GLY A 187 -0.11 -4.40 34.08
CA GLY A 187 -1.18 -3.77 34.88
C GLY A 187 -1.00 -2.26 35.05
N ASP A 188 -1.88 -1.63 35.83
CA ASP A 188 -1.87 -0.18 36.05
C ASP A 188 -0.66 0.35 36.88
N LYS A 189 0.25 -0.52 37.26
CA LYS A 189 1.44 -0.16 38.06
C LYS A 189 2.63 0.36 37.24
N LEU A 190 2.48 0.55 35.93
CA LEU A 190 3.60 1.00 35.10
C LEU A 190 3.67 2.51 34.97
N LYS A 191 4.66 3.11 35.67
CA LYS A 191 5.45 4.21 35.09
C LYS A 191 6.29 3.56 33.98
N ILE A 192 6.07 3.96 32.71
CA ILE A 192 6.90 3.53 31.57
C ILE A 192 8.34 3.97 31.88
N PRO A 193 9.27 3.07 32.20
CA PRO A 193 10.66 3.44 32.34
C PRO A 193 11.18 3.81 30.95
N ASP A 194 12.16 4.72 30.88
CA ASP A 194 12.98 4.93 29.70
C ASP A 194 13.46 3.57 29.20
N GLN A 195 12.83 3.07 28.12
CA GLN A 195 13.10 1.71 27.63
C GLN A 195 14.43 1.72 26.89
N LYS A 196 15.45 1.11 27.51
CA LYS A 196 16.56 0.54 26.72
C LYS A 196 15.95 -0.42 25.68
N PRO A 197 16.52 -0.53 24.48
CA PRO A 197 16.03 -1.45 23.44
C PRO A 197 15.85 -2.85 24.05
N VAL A 198 14.62 -3.35 24.06
CA VAL A 198 14.35 -4.72 24.47
C VAL A 198 14.60 -5.58 23.24
N GLU A 199 15.56 -6.48 23.32
CA GLU A 199 15.72 -7.54 22.33
C GLU A 199 14.42 -8.36 22.28
N VAL A 200 13.54 -7.99 21.35
CA VAL A 200 12.32 -8.75 21.09
C VAL A 200 12.71 -9.82 20.09
N LYS A 201 13.01 -11.02 20.56
CA LYS A 201 12.93 -12.20 19.68
C LYS A 201 11.48 -12.32 19.25
N VAL A 202 11.16 -11.79 18.07
CA VAL A 202 9.84 -11.92 17.46
C VAL A 202 9.67 -13.40 17.12
N ARG A 203 9.09 -14.18 18.03
CA ARG A 203 8.42 -15.40 17.65
C ARG A 203 7.15 -14.95 16.93
N ILE A 204 7.20 -14.90 15.61
CA ILE A 204 5.99 -14.82 14.80
C ILE A 204 5.11 -15.99 15.25
N PRO A 205 3.90 -15.74 15.81
CA PRO A 205 2.99 -16.83 16.10
C PRO A 205 2.76 -17.53 14.75
N ARG A 206 3.04 -18.81 14.66
CA ARG A 206 2.56 -19.62 13.55
C ARG A 206 1.04 -19.56 13.62
N ALA A 207 0.46 -18.57 12.93
CA ALA A 207 -0.98 -18.52 12.73
C ALA A 207 -1.35 -19.80 12.00
N GLY A 208 -2.14 -20.62 12.68
CA GLY A 208 -2.48 -21.97 12.28
C GLY A 208 -3.46 -22.03 11.10
N ILE A 209 -3.00 -21.59 9.93
CA ILE A 209 -3.52 -22.04 8.65
C ILE A 209 -2.34 -22.75 7.99
N ARG A 210 -2.23 -24.06 8.17
CA ARG A 210 -1.33 -24.90 7.39
C ARG A 210 -1.73 -24.77 5.92
N ASN A 211 -1.04 -23.90 5.21
CA ASN A 211 -1.13 -23.86 3.76
C ASN A 211 -0.23 -24.98 3.22
N THR A 212 -0.77 -26.19 3.22
CA THR A 212 -0.09 -27.44 2.85
C THR A 212 0.70 -27.38 1.53
N ASN A 213 0.36 -26.42 0.67
CA ASN A 213 1.08 -26.22 -0.60
C ASN A 213 2.35 -25.36 -0.44
N LYS A 214 2.39 -24.37 0.47
CA LYS A 214 3.61 -23.56 0.72
C LYS A 214 4.70 -24.39 1.41
N ASP A 215 4.32 -25.28 2.32
CA ASP A 215 5.26 -26.16 3.01
C ASP A 215 5.92 -27.12 2.00
N ALA A 216 5.16 -27.66 1.07
CA ALA A 216 5.71 -28.54 0.02
C ALA A 216 6.65 -27.80 -0.95
N GLU A 217 6.37 -26.55 -1.31
CA GLU A 217 7.23 -25.73 -2.15
C GLU A 217 8.53 -25.37 -1.44
N ARG A 218 8.47 -25.12 -0.13
CA ARG A 218 9.61 -24.91 0.73
C ARG A 218 10.51 -26.14 0.81
N ASP A 219 9.93 -27.30 1.07
CA ASP A 219 10.66 -28.56 1.16
C ASP A 219 11.33 -28.90 -0.18
N PHE A 220 10.65 -28.65 -1.31
CA PHE A 220 11.23 -28.85 -2.65
C PHE A 220 12.38 -27.88 -2.93
N ALA A 221 12.30 -26.62 -2.48
CA ALA A 221 13.39 -25.68 -2.66
C ALA A 221 14.64 -26.10 -1.87
N ILE A 222 14.49 -26.57 -0.63
CA ILE A 222 15.57 -27.10 0.19
C ILE A 222 16.18 -28.35 -0.45
N GLU A 223 15.36 -29.34 -0.83
CA GLU A 223 15.82 -30.59 -1.44
C GLU A 223 16.58 -30.36 -2.76
N ILE A 224 16.12 -29.39 -3.59
CA ILE A 224 16.82 -29.04 -4.84
C ILE A 224 18.18 -28.42 -4.55
N LEU A 225 18.30 -27.57 -3.52
CA LEU A 225 19.56 -26.97 -3.12
C LEU A 225 20.50 -28.01 -2.50
N GLU A 226 20.00 -28.94 -1.68
CA GLU A 226 20.79 -30.02 -1.08
C GLU A 226 21.40 -30.97 -2.12
N THR A 227 20.66 -31.19 -3.22
CA THR A 227 21.10 -32.07 -4.31
C THR A 227 21.95 -31.36 -5.36
N SER A 228 22.15 -30.04 -5.27
CA SER A 228 23.04 -29.29 -6.16
C SER A 228 24.50 -29.49 -5.73
N LEU A 229 25.42 -29.66 -6.68
CA LEU A 229 26.85 -29.95 -6.43
C LEU A 229 27.53 -28.98 -5.45
N ASP A 230 27.18 -27.70 -5.54
CA ASP A 230 27.74 -26.64 -4.69
C ASP A 230 26.76 -26.11 -3.62
N GLN A 231 25.59 -26.70 -3.49
CA GLN A 231 24.49 -26.21 -2.65
C GLN A 231 24.10 -24.74 -2.97
N ARG A 232 24.33 -24.34 -4.22
CA ARG A 232 24.07 -22.99 -4.75
C ARG A 232 23.35 -23.11 -6.07
N LEU A 233 22.36 -22.26 -6.29
CA LEU A 233 21.65 -22.15 -7.57
C LEU A 233 21.26 -20.68 -7.82
N GLN A 234 21.24 -20.30 -9.10
CA GLN A 234 20.59 -19.04 -9.48
C GLN A 234 19.11 -19.11 -9.09
N VAL A 235 18.57 -17.99 -8.56
CA VAL A 235 17.19 -17.95 -8.06
C VAL A 235 16.18 -18.36 -9.15
N ASP A 236 16.38 -17.89 -10.38
CA ASP A 236 15.49 -18.25 -11.50
C ASP A 236 15.53 -19.76 -11.85
N ASP A 237 16.70 -20.40 -11.74
CA ASP A 237 16.85 -21.85 -11.94
C ASP A 237 16.18 -22.64 -10.81
N LEU A 238 16.33 -22.18 -9.56
CA LEU A 238 15.66 -22.77 -8.41
C LEU A 238 14.15 -22.69 -8.56
N VAL A 239 13.62 -21.50 -8.90
CA VAL A 239 12.19 -21.29 -9.17
C VAL A 239 11.68 -22.26 -10.25
N SER A 240 12.40 -22.36 -11.37
CA SER A 240 12.01 -23.21 -12.48
C SER A 240 11.98 -24.70 -12.10
N LYS A 241 12.97 -25.15 -11.30
CA LYS A 241 13.05 -26.53 -10.82
C LYS A 241 11.95 -26.85 -9.80
N VAL A 242 11.62 -25.92 -8.89
CA VAL A 242 10.50 -26.08 -7.93
C VAL A 242 9.17 -26.18 -8.66
N ILE A 243 8.92 -25.31 -9.66
CA ILE A 243 7.72 -25.37 -10.49
C ILE A 243 7.61 -26.71 -11.21
N LYS A 244 8.69 -27.17 -11.84
CA LYS A 244 8.73 -28.44 -12.57
C LYS A 244 8.48 -29.63 -11.64
N LYS A 245 9.08 -29.65 -10.45
CA LYS A 245 8.90 -30.72 -9.45
C LYS A 245 7.46 -30.78 -8.92
N ASN A 246 6.80 -29.62 -8.83
CA ASN A 246 5.42 -29.51 -8.35
C ASN A 246 4.34 -29.69 -9.45
N SER A 247 4.75 -29.84 -10.72
CA SER A 247 3.85 -29.92 -11.89
C SER A 247 2.86 -31.10 -11.87
N LYS A 248 3.10 -32.10 -11.03
CA LYS A 248 2.23 -33.28 -10.86
C LYS A 248 1.05 -33.03 -9.88
N ARG A 249 0.94 -31.87 -9.26
CA ARG A 249 -0.14 -31.52 -8.32
C ARG A 249 -1.22 -30.69 -9.02
N MET A 250 -2.46 -30.77 -8.52
CA MET A 250 -3.65 -30.12 -9.14
C MET A 250 -3.59 -28.58 -9.23
N THR A 251 -2.72 -27.94 -8.48
CA THR A 251 -2.49 -26.47 -8.54
C THR A 251 -1.03 -26.21 -8.84
N LEU A 252 -0.74 -25.73 -10.05
CA LEU A 252 0.61 -25.30 -10.44
C LEU A 252 1.00 -24.02 -9.66
N PRO A 253 2.13 -24.03 -8.94
CA PRO A 253 2.66 -22.83 -8.33
C PRO A 253 3.09 -21.87 -9.45
N ASN A 254 2.73 -20.60 -9.34
CA ASN A 254 3.26 -19.57 -10.24
C ASN A 254 4.63 -19.08 -9.73
N LYS A 255 5.41 -18.44 -10.63
CA LYS A 255 6.73 -17.88 -10.31
C LYS A 255 6.71 -16.99 -9.05
N LYS A 256 5.69 -16.15 -8.90
CA LYS A 256 5.54 -15.23 -7.77
C LYS A 256 5.46 -15.97 -6.43
N ARG A 257 4.66 -17.01 -6.37
CA ARG A 257 4.47 -17.82 -5.17
C ARG A 257 5.74 -18.58 -4.76
N VAL A 258 6.48 -19.14 -5.73
CA VAL A 258 7.75 -19.82 -5.44
C VAL A 258 8.79 -18.83 -4.94
N LEU A 259 8.85 -17.61 -5.48
CA LEU A 259 9.71 -16.54 -4.99
C LEU A 259 9.37 -16.16 -3.54
N GLU A 260 8.07 -16.02 -3.19
CA GLU A 260 7.65 -15.77 -1.80
C GLU A 260 8.17 -16.84 -0.83
N VAL A 261 8.18 -18.11 -1.25
CA VAL A 261 8.72 -19.22 -0.46
C VAL A 261 10.24 -19.12 -0.31
N ILE A 262 10.96 -18.80 -1.39
CA ILE A 262 12.42 -18.63 -1.39
C ILE A 262 12.83 -17.47 -0.48
N TYR A 263 12.15 -16.33 -0.56
CA TYR A 263 12.41 -15.20 0.35
C TYR A 263 12.06 -15.53 1.80
N GLY A 264 10.97 -16.25 2.05
CA GLY A 264 10.63 -16.74 3.38
C GLY A 264 11.67 -17.71 3.96
N LEU A 265 12.35 -18.50 3.13
CA LEU A 265 13.48 -19.33 3.53
C LEU A 265 14.71 -18.50 3.89
N GLN A 266 14.97 -17.39 3.21
CA GLN A 266 16.02 -16.45 3.58
C GLN A 266 15.74 -15.81 4.95
N GLU A 267 14.53 -15.33 5.17
CA GLU A 267 14.11 -14.73 6.44
C GLU A 267 14.22 -15.71 7.63
N SER A 268 13.95 -16.99 7.39
CA SER A 268 14.07 -18.05 8.40
C SER A 268 15.50 -18.57 8.59
N GLY A 269 16.48 -18.03 7.85
CA GLY A 269 17.88 -18.45 7.92
C GLY A 269 18.18 -19.78 7.21
N GLY A 270 17.22 -20.36 6.48
CA GLY A 270 17.41 -21.62 5.75
C GLY A 270 18.26 -21.48 4.49
N ILE A 271 18.26 -20.31 3.88
CA ILE A 271 19.12 -19.99 2.73
C ILE A 271 19.68 -18.56 2.87
N ARG A 272 20.74 -18.28 2.12
CA ARG A 272 21.27 -16.92 1.91
C ARG A 272 21.12 -16.55 0.43
N LEU A 273 20.60 -15.37 0.14
CA LEU A 273 20.59 -14.82 -1.21
C LEU A 273 21.78 -13.86 -1.38
N GLN A 274 22.65 -14.14 -2.34
CA GLN A 274 23.82 -13.30 -2.64
C GLN A 274 24.05 -13.28 -4.16
N ASN A 275 24.10 -12.08 -4.74
CA ASN A 275 24.33 -11.88 -6.19
C ASN A 275 23.39 -12.72 -7.10
N GLY A 276 22.11 -12.82 -6.72
CA GLY A 276 21.13 -13.62 -7.46
C GLY A 276 21.22 -15.13 -7.25
N MET A 277 22.14 -15.61 -6.40
CA MET A 277 22.29 -17.00 -6.03
C MET A 277 21.58 -17.32 -4.73
N ALA A 278 20.83 -18.43 -4.70
CA ALA A 278 20.33 -19.02 -3.47
C ALA A 278 21.36 -20.04 -2.96
N ILE A 279 21.80 -19.87 -1.72
CA ILE A 279 22.83 -20.68 -1.06
C ILE A 279 22.20 -21.30 0.18
N LEU A 280 22.26 -22.64 0.29
CA LEU A 280 21.76 -23.35 1.47
C LEU A 280 22.66 -23.02 2.69
N VAL A 281 22.06 -22.62 3.81
CA VAL A 281 22.74 -22.37 5.07
C VAL A 281 22.55 -23.61 5.95
N ARG A 282 23.63 -24.34 6.22
CA ARG A 282 23.62 -25.41 7.22
C ARG A 282 23.82 -24.78 8.60
N THR A 283 22.84 -24.91 9.47
CA THR A 283 23.05 -24.69 10.91
C THR A 283 23.78 -25.89 11.46
N SER A 284 25.02 -25.69 11.92
CA SER A 284 25.80 -26.66 12.67
C SER A 284 25.16 -26.96 14.01
#